data_85aabbe1a448ae36e367456a3d452057
#
_entry.id   85aabbe1a448ae36e367456a3d452057
#
_cell.length_a   1.000
_cell.length_b   1.000
_cell.length_c   1.000
_cell.angle_alpha   90.00
_cell.angle_beta   90.00
_cell.angle_gamma   90.00
#
_symmetry.space_group_name_H-M   'P 1'
#
loop_
_entity.id
_entity.type
_entity.pdbx_description
1 polymer ?
#
loop_
_entity_poly.entity_id
_entity_poly.type
_entity_poly.pdbx_seq_one_letter_code
_entity_poly.pdbx_strand_id
1 'polypeptide(L)'
;MQPTPGKPRVFSGIQPSGGLHLGNYLGAIRNWVRDQDKYDNIFCIVDLHTITVPQDPAALRENTLSLAAIYLASGIKKEQAMFVQSHIPAHPELAWILECFIPMGWLERMTQFKEKSGRERERSSAGLFAYPALMAADILLYDTRYVPVGEDQRQHIELTRDIAQRINQRFGDVFTLPEPMIQTAGARIMGLDDPEKKMSKSLAGDTPGHAIFLLDPPDVIRKKFEIGRASCRERVS
;
A
#
# COMPACT_ATOMS: atom_id res chain seq x y z
N MET A 1 11.58 -13.12 12.99
CA MET A 1 12.25 -11.83 13.26
C MET A 1 11.91 -11.40 14.68
N GLN A 2 12.88 -11.23 15.56
CA GLN A 2 12.62 -10.84 16.95
C GLN A 2 12.31 -9.34 17.04
N PRO A 3 11.31 -8.92 17.86
CA PRO A 3 10.98 -7.51 18.03
C PRO A 3 12.13 -6.72 18.64
N THR A 4 12.32 -5.49 18.23
CA THR A 4 13.25 -4.56 18.87
C THR A 4 12.72 -4.18 20.26
N PRO A 5 13.44 -4.50 21.36
CA PRO A 5 12.94 -4.22 22.70
C PRO A 5 12.54 -2.76 22.91
N GLY A 6 11.34 -2.55 23.49
CA GLY A 6 10.83 -1.22 23.83
C GLY A 6 10.27 -0.40 22.65
N LYS A 7 10.30 -0.91 21.42
CA LYS A 7 9.71 -0.21 20.26
C LYS A 7 8.46 -0.94 19.76
N PRO A 8 7.33 -0.24 19.55
CA PRO A 8 6.16 -0.85 18.93
C PRO A 8 6.45 -1.19 17.46
N ARG A 9 5.97 -2.36 17.02
CA ARG A 9 6.14 -2.83 15.64
C ARG A 9 5.19 -2.13 14.69
N VAL A 10 5.73 -1.70 13.55
CA VAL A 10 5.01 -1.04 12.48
C VAL A 10 5.21 -1.82 11.18
N PHE A 11 4.12 -2.17 10.51
CA PHE A 11 4.15 -2.81 9.20
C PHE A 11 3.71 -1.81 8.12
N SER A 12 4.51 -1.68 7.08
CA SER A 12 4.25 -0.82 5.94
C SER A 12 4.47 -1.57 4.63
N GLY A 13 3.50 -1.50 3.72
CA GLY A 13 3.56 -2.18 2.43
C GLY A 13 3.23 -1.26 1.26
N ILE A 14 3.98 -1.38 0.17
CA ILE A 14 3.64 -0.75 -1.12
C ILE A 14 3.65 -1.81 -2.21
N GLN A 15 2.63 -1.75 -3.08
CA GLN A 15 2.53 -2.59 -4.27
C GLN A 15 3.50 -2.09 -5.36
N PRO A 16 4.30 -2.99 -5.98
CA PRO A 16 5.17 -2.64 -7.10
C PRO A 16 4.39 -2.55 -8.43
N SER A 17 3.30 -1.78 -8.44
CA SER A 17 2.38 -1.63 -9.57
C SER A 17 2.75 -0.45 -10.49
N GLY A 18 4.02 -0.33 -10.88
CA GLY A 18 4.57 0.76 -11.69
C GLY A 18 5.24 1.87 -10.87
N GLY A 19 5.68 2.93 -11.54
CA GLY A 19 6.45 4.01 -10.92
C GLY A 19 5.76 4.66 -9.70
N LEU A 20 6.55 5.05 -8.72
CA LEU A 20 6.07 5.85 -7.58
C LEU A 20 6.03 7.33 -7.97
N HIS A 21 4.92 7.99 -7.66
CA HIS A 21 4.78 9.43 -7.85
C HIS A 21 5.06 10.22 -6.55
N LEU A 22 5.22 11.52 -6.68
CA LEU A 22 5.52 12.43 -5.58
C LEU A 22 4.54 12.30 -4.40
N GLY A 23 3.26 12.01 -4.67
CA GLY A 23 2.26 11.77 -3.63
C GLY A 23 2.56 10.53 -2.78
N ASN A 24 3.11 9.45 -3.36
CA ASN A 24 3.53 8.26 -2.59
C ASN A 24 4.73 8.60 -1.68
N TYR A 25 5.70 9.36 -2.19
CA TYR A 25 6.86 9.77 -1.42
C TYR A 25 6.48 10.66 -0.24
N LEU A 26 5.75 11.75 -0.50
CA LEU A 26 5.37 12.71 0.54
C LEU A 26 4.35 12.15 1.53
N GLY A 27 3.43 11.30 1.05
CA GLY A 27 2.37 10.72 1.87
C GLY A 27 2.80 9.51 2.70
N ALA A 28 3.84 8.79 2.29
CA ALA A 28 4.28 7.57 2.97
C ALA A 28 5.79 7.55 3.23
N ILE A 29 6.63 7.41 2.20
CA ILE A 29 8.05 7.08 2.34
C ILE A 29 8.81 8.12 3.18
N ARG A 30 8.59 9.42 2.94
CA ARG A 30 9.22 10.50 3.73
C ARG A 30 8.92 10.40 5.21
N ASN A 31 7.69 10.03 5.56
CA ASN A 31 7.28 9.87 6.96
C ASN A 31 7.94 8.63 7.58
N TRP A 32 8.03 7.53 6.83
CA TRP A 32 8.73 6.32 7.27
C TRP A 32 10.22 6.60 7.57
N VAL A 33 10.90 7.31 6.66
CA VAL A 33 12.31 7.71 6.86
C VAL A 33 12.47 8.59 8.09
N ARG A 34 11.59 9.60 8.28
CA ARG A 34 11.63 10.50 9.44
C ARG A 34 11.46 9.75 10.76
N ASP A 35 10.55 8.78 10.79
CA ASP A 35 10.12 8.13 12.03
C ASP A 35 10.75 6.74 12.23
N GLN A 36 11.63 6.28 11.32
CA GLN A 36 12.18 4.92 11.32
C GLN A 36 12.94 4.53 12.60
N ASP A 37 13.49 5.50 13.34
CA ASP A 37 14.19 5.23 14.59
C ASP A 37 13.24 5.14 15.81
N LYS A 38 11.98 5.52 15.67
CA LYS A 38 10.98 5.49 16.75
C LYS A 38 10.32 4.12 16.89
N TYR A 39 10.31 3.33 15.82
CA TYR A 39 9.55 2.08 15.70
C TYR A 39 10.44 0.90 15.30
N ASP A 40 9.95 -0.30 15.56
CA ASP A 40 10.46 -1.54 14.98
C ASP A 40 9.74 -1.74 13.62
N ASN A 41 10.35 -1.22 12.54
CA ASN A 41 9.68 -1.14 11.25
C ASN A 41 9.91 -2.38 10.39
N ILE A 42 8.85 -2.76 9.69
CA ILE A 42 8.85 -3.76 8.63
C ILE A 42 8.36 -3.10 7.36
N PHE A 43 9.19 -3.10 6.31
CA PHE A 43 8.86 -2.58 5.00
C PHE A 43 8.71 -3.73 4.01
N CYS A 44 7.50 -3.97 3.55
CA CYS A 44 7.18 -5.06 2.64
C CYS A 44 6.86 -4.54 1.24
N ILE A 45 7.49 -5.13 0.23
CA ILE A 45 7.10 -4.94 -1.16
C ILE A 45 6.04 -6.00 -1.45
N VAL A 46 4.77 -5.59 -1.50
CA VAL A 46 3.62 -6.51 -1.51
C VAL A 46 3.24 -6.90 -2.95
N ASP A 47 4.08 -7.70 -3.56
CA ASP A 47 3.95 -8.16 -4.96
C ASP A 47 2.79 -9.13 -5.16
N LEU A 48 2.42 -9.96 -4.19
CA LEU A 48 1.26 -10.84 -4.27
C LEU A 48 -0.06 -10.06 -4.35
N HIS A 49 -0.15 -8.89 -3.73
CA HIS A 49 -1.32 -8.02 -3.91
C HIS A 49 -1.38 -7.44 -5.33
N THR A 50 -0.24 -7.26 -5.98
CA THR A 50 -0.19 -6.68 -7.31
C THR A 50 -0.77 -7.62 -8.36
N ILE A 51 -0.58 -8.94 -8.22
CA ILE A 51 -1.07 -9.96 -9.15
C ILE A 51 -2.58 -10.25 -9.04
N THR A 52 -3.29 -9.59 -8.13
CA THR A 52 -4.77 -9.66 -8.07
C THR A 52 -5.43 -9.08 -9.33
N VAL A 53 -4.69 -8.30 -10.09
CA VAL A 53 -5.04 -7.80 -11.43
C VAL A 53 -3.93 -8.21 -12.41
N PRO A 54 -4.23 -8.35 -13.71
CA PRO A 54 -3.23 -8.78 -14.71
C PRO A 54 -1.96 -7.92 -14.69
N GLN A 55 -0.80 -8.56 -14.71
CA GLN A 55 0.52 -7.94 -14.73
C GLN A 55 1.38 -8.56 -15.83
N ASP A 56 2.25 -7.76 -16.44
CA ASP A 56 3.38 -8.29 -17.21
C ASP A 56 4.47 -8.76 -16.23
N PRO A 57 4.93 -10.02 -16.32
CA PRO A 57 5.89 -10.57 -15.36
C PRO A 57 7.25 -9.87 -15.37
N ALA A 58 7.72 -9.39 -16.54
CA ALA A 58 8.99 -8.68 -16.63
C ALA A 58 8.90 -7.31 -15.98
N ALA A 59 7.83 -6.57 -16.28
CA ALA A 59 7.55 -5.29 -15.66
C ALA A 59 7.36 -5.40 -14.14
N LEU A 60 6.66 -6.44 -13.65
CA LEU A 60 6.49 -6.66 -12.21
C LEU A 60 7.83 -6.89 -11.51
N ARG A 61 8.73 -7.68 -12.11
CA ARG A 61 10.09 -7.90 -11.58
C ARG A 61 10.89 -6.62 -11.53
N GLU A 62 10.89 -5.84 -12.61
CA GLU A 62 11.58 -4.55 -12.68
C GLU A 62 11.04 -3.55 -11.65
N ASN A 63 9.72 -3.43 -11.54
CA ASN A 63 9.07 -2.56 -10.58
C ASN A 63 9.37 -2.95 -9.13
N THR A 64 9.48 -4.26 -8.83
CA THR A 64 9.84 -4.78 -7.51
C THR A 64 11.26 -4.34 -7.12
N LEU A 65 12.22 -4.51 -8.02
CA LEU A 65 13.61 -4.09 -7.80
C LEU A 65 13.74 -2.56 -7.69
N SER A 66 13.05 -1.84 -8.59
CA SER A 66 13.01 -0.38 -8.59
C SER A 66 12.45 0.17 -7.27
N LEU A 67 11.37 -0.44 -6.75
CA LEU A 67 10.77 -0.03 -5.48
C LEU A 67 11.73 -0.25 -4.30
N ALA A 68 12.45 -1.38 -4.27
CA ALA A 68 13.47 -1.63 -3.26
C ALA A 68 14.60 -0.58 -3.32
N ALA A 69 15.07 -0.25 -4.53
CA ALA A 69 16.08 0.78 -4.73
C ALA A 69 15.60 2.18 -4.29
N ILE A 70 14.33 2.52 -4.59
CA ILE A 70 13.72 3.79 -4.15
C ILE A 70 13.65 3.86 -2.62
N TYR A 71 13.31 2.78 -1.92
CA TYR A 71 13.29 2.77 -0.47
C TYR A 71 14.67 3.13 0.12
N LEU A 72 15.71 2.46 -0.36
CA LEU A 72 17.09 2.73 0.08
C LEU A 72 17.56 4.13 -0.30
N ALA A 73 17.32 4.56 -1.54
CA ALA A 73 17.68 5.90 -2.01
C ALA A 73 16.93 7.02 -1.27
N SER A 74 15.73 6.74 -0.77
CA SER A 74 14.95 7.68 0.04
C SER A 74 15.44 7.80 1.49
N GLY A 75 16.35 6.91 1.93
CA GLY A 75 16.96 6.95 3.26
C GLY A 75 16.40 5.93 4.25
N ILE A 76 15.67 4.91 3.81
CA ILE A 76 15.36 3.75 4.65
C ILE A 76 16.67 3.01 4.92
N LYS A 77 17.00 2.82 6.20
CA LYS A 77 18.23 2.21 6.64
C LYS A 77 18.23 0.71 6.30
N LYS A 78 19.37 0.20 5.85
CA LYS A 78 19.53 -1.23 5.48
C LYS A 78 19.37 -2.20 6.65
N GLU A 79 19.48 -1.70 7.88
CA GLU A 79 19.26 -2.44 9.13
C GLU A 79 17.77 -2.65 9.42
N GLN A 80 16.90 -1.89 8.79
CA GLN A 80 15.44 -2.11 8.89
C GLN A 80 15.04 -3.38 8.12
N ALA A 81 14.00 -4.04 8.59
CA ALA A 81 13.45 -5.19 7.89
C ALA A 81 12.82 -4.75 6.57
N MET A 82 13.39 -5.17 5.44
CA MET A 82 12.85 -4.92 4.11
C MET A 82 12.89 -6.21 3.29
N PHE A 83 11.76 -6.60 2.72
CA PHE A 83 11.67 -7.83 1.91
C PHE A 83 10.53 -7.76 0.88
N VAL A 84 10.56 -8.70 -0.05
CA VAL A 84 9.47 -8.94 -1.02
C VAL A 84 8.54 -9.99 -0.43
N GLN A 85 7.24 -9.73 -0.44
CA GLN A 85 6.20 -10.56 0.19
C GLN A 85 6.24 -12.02 -0.29
N SER A 86 6.35 -12.25 -1.60
CA SER A 86 6.40 -13.59 -2.17
C SER A 86 7.63 -14.41 -1.77
N HIS A 87 8.67 -13.79 -1.24
CA HIS A 87 9.86 -14.49 -0.74
C HIS A 87 9.65 -15.11 0.66
N ILE A 88 8.53 -14.79 1.32
CA ILE A 88 8.19 -15.30 2.65
C ILE A 88 6.91 -16.15 2.55
N PRO A 89 7.03 -17.48 2.44
CA PRO A 89 5.86 -18.37 2.24
C PRO A 89 4.81 -18.30 3.35
N ALA A 90 5.18 -17.84 4.54
CA ALA A 90 4.24 -17.71 5.65
C ALA A 90 3.10 -16.70 5.39
N HIS A 91 3.27 -15.73 4.50
CA HIS A 91 2.20 -14.78 4.13
C HIS A 91 0.99 -15.48 3.48
N PRO A 92 1.15 -16.17 2.34
CA PRO A 92 0.04 -16.90 1.73
C PRO A 92 -0.43 -18.09 2.57
N GLU A 93 0.45 -18.73 3.34
CA GLU A 93 0.07 -19.82 4.24
C GLU A 93 -0.88 -19.31 5.34
N LEU A 94 -0.51 -18.22 6.03
CA LEU A 94 -1.38 -17.62 7.03
C LEU A 94 -2.67 -17.08 6.40
N ALA A 95 -2.60 -16.47 5.21
CA ALA A 95 -3.79 -15.99 4.51
C ALA A 95 -4.80 -17.12 4.30
N TRP A 96 -4.35 -18.28 3.81
CA TRP A 96 -5.20 -19.47 3.66
C TRP A 96 -5.83 -19.91 4.98
N ILE A 97 -5.05 -19.95 6.06
CA ILE A 97 -5.56 -20.30 7.38
C ILE A 97 -6.66 -19.31 7.81
N LEU A 98 -6.41 -17.99 7.67
CA LEU A 98 -7.38 -16.96 8.04
C LEU A 98 -8.65 -17.05 7.20
N GLU A 99 -8.57 -17.33 5.89
CA GLU A 99 -9.71 -17.50 5.00
C GLU A 99 -10.66 -18.60 5.48
N CYS A 100 -10.16 -19.66 6.12
CA CYS A 100 -10.98 -20.72 6.72
C CYS A 100 -11.81 -20.23 7.92
N PHE A 101 -11.52 -19.06 8.47
CA PHE A 101 -12.21 -18.48 9.63
C PHE A 101 -12.97 -17.19 9.32
N ILE A 102 -12.73 -16.57 8.16
CA ILE A 102 -13.39 -15.33 7.75
C ILE A 102 -14.77 -15.65 7.17
N PRO A 103 -15.88 -15.10 7.72
CA PRO A 103 -17.19 -15.22 7.09
C PRO A 103 -17.21 -14.53 5.71
N MET A 104 -17.79 -15.17 4.70
CA MET A 104 -17.91 -14.61 3.34
C MET A 104 -18.48 -13.18 3.34
N GLY A 105 -19.53 -12.93 4.14
CA GLY A 105 -20.17 -11.63 4.25
C GLY A 105 -19.25 -10.50 4.76
N TRP A 106 -18.11 -10.82 5.40
CA TRP A 106 -17.14 -9.82 5.79
C TRP A 106 -16.36 -9.31 4.57
N LEU A 107 -15.95 -10.21 3.69
CA LEU A 107 -15.26 -9.88 2.44
C LEU A 107 -16.21 -9.16 1.45
N GLU A 108 -17.48 -9.59 1.38
CA GLU A 108 -18.49 -8.97 0.52
C GLU A 108 -18.81 -7.52 0.87
N ARG A 109 -18.62 -7.11 2.12
CA ARG A 109 -18.84 -5.72 2.56
C ARG A 109 -17.70 -4.79 2.22
N MET A 110 -16.54 -5.30 1.81
CA MET A 110 -15.37 -4.48 1.47
C MET A 110 -15.65 -3.56 0.29
N THR A 111 -15.52 -2.26 0.51
CA THR A 111 -15.82 -1.22 -0.51
C THR A 111 -14.90 -1.30 -1.71
N GLN A 112 -13.61 -1.54 -1.50
CA GLN A 112 -12.63 -1.63 -2.58
C GLN A 112 -12.89 -2.81 -3.54
N PHE A 113 -13.42 -3.93 -3.05
CA PHE A 113 -13.86 -5.01 -3.94
C PHE A 113 -14.99 -4.53 -4.85
N LYS A 114 -15.99 -3.84 -4.28
CA LYS A 114 -17.12 -3.29 -5.05
C LYS A 114 -16.69 -2.27 -6.09
N GLU A 115 -15.73 -1.41 -5.75
CA GLU A 115 -15.19 -0.39 -6.65
C GLU A 115 -14.35 -0.99 -7.79
N LYS A 116 -13.45 -1.92 -7.47
CA LYS A 116 -12.53 -2.53 -8.45
C LYS A 116 -13.22 -3.57 -9.35
N SER A 117 -14.21 -4.31 -8.83
CA SER A 117 -14.96 -5.28 -9.63
C SER A 117 -15.97 -4.62 -10.57
N GLY A 118 -16.48 -3.42 -10.20
CA GLY A 118 -17.39 -2.62 -11.03
C GLY A 118 -18.56 -3.43 -11.61
N ARG A 119 -18.83 -3.23 -12.93
CA ARG A 119 -19.86 -3.98 -13.67
C ARG A 119 -19.41 -5.38 -14.11
N GLU A 120 -18.10 -5.71 -13.98
CA GLU A 120 -17.51 -6.97 -14.42
C GLU A 120 -17.17 -7.91 -13.25
N ARG A 121 -18.03 -7.95 -12.22
CA ARG A 121 -17.84 -8.79 -11.04
C ARG A 121 -17.54 -10.26 -11.39
N GLU A 122 -18.18 -10.80 -12.40
CA GLU A 122 -18.01 -12.19 -12.86
C GLU A 122 -16.64 -12.46 -13.47
N ARG A 123 -15.94 -11.42 -13.93
CA ARG A 123 -14.58 -11.51 -14.49
C ARG A 123 -13.48 -11.22 -13.48
N SER A 124 -13.86 -10.78 -12.28
CA SER A 124 -12.90 -10.47 -11.23
C SER A 124 -12.25 -11.74 -10.71
N SER A 125 -10.93 -11.70 -10.45
CA SER A 125 -10.22 -12.84 -9.90
C SER A 125 -10.66 -13.15 -8.46
N ALA A 126 -10.61 -14.42 -8.07
CA ALA A 126 -10.81 -14.81 -6.66
C ALA A 126 -9.80 -14.10 -5.74
N GLY A 127 -8.57 -13.85 -6.20
CA GLY A 127 -7.56 -13.09 -5.46
C GLY A 127 -7.99 -11.66 -5.17
N LEU A 128 -8.73 -10.99 -6.07
CA LEU A 128 -9.28 -9.65 -5.82
C LEU A 128 -10.37 -9.67 -4.75
N PHE A 129 -11.07 -10.78 -4.58
CA PHE A 129 -12.05 -10.96 -3.51
C PHE A 129 -11.39 -11.28 -2.17
N ALA A 130 -10.37 -12.15 -2.19
CA ALA A 130 -9.72 -12.69 -0.99
C ALA A 130 -8.54 -11.85 -0.47
N TYR A 131 -8.02 -10.88 -1.25
CA TYR A 131 -6.83 -10.10 -0.84
C TYR A 131 -6.92 -9.45 0.56
N PRO A 132 -8.09 -9.10 1.12
CA PRO A 132 -8.12 -8.57 2.49
C PRO A 132 -7.67 -9.59 3.54
N ALA A 133 -7.82 -10.91 3.27
CA ALA A 133 -7.28 -11.95 4.12
C ALA A 133 -5.74 -12.01 4.05
N LEU A 134 -5.17 -11.85 2.83
CA LEU A 134 -3.73 -11.74 2.66
C LEU A 134 -3.17 -10.49 3.35
N MET A 135 -3.86 -9.35 3.26
CA MET A 135 -3.46 -8.14 3.99
C MET A 135 -3.51 -8.33 5.50
N ALA A 136 -4.52 -9.03 6.01
CA ALA A 136 -4.59 -9.38 7.42
C ALA A 136 -3.42 -10.29 7.83
N ALA A 137 -3.08 -11.29 7.00
CA ALA A 137 -1.92 -12.16 7.24
C ALA A 137 -0.61 -11.37 7.27
N ASP A 138 -0.40 -10.44 6.33
CA ASP A 138 0.79 -9.57 6.28
C ASP A 138 1.02 -8.82 7.60
N ILE A 139 -0.06 -8.36 8.20
CA ILE A 139 -0.03 -7.56 9.42
C ILE A 139 0.13 -8.44 10.66
N LEU A 140 -0.67 -9.51 10.75
CA LEU A 140 -0.77 -10.36 11.93
C LEU A 140 0.44 -11.28 12.12
N LEU A 141 1.10 -11.66 11.03
CA LEU A 141 2.28 -12.54 11.04
C LEU A 141 3.43 -12.01 11.92
N TYR A 142 3.49 -10.70 12.11
CA TYR A 142 4.61 -10.02 12.76
C TYR A 142 4.26 -9.37 14.10
N ASP A 143 3.13 -9.66 14.71
CA ASP A 143 2.68 -8.99 15.94
C ASP A 143 2.64 -7.47 15.80
N THR A 144 2.19 -7.00 14.64
CA THR A 144 2.16 -5.58 14.29
C THR A 144 1.25 -4.80 15.21
N ARG A 145 1.78 -3.72 15.83
CA ARG A 145 0.97 -2.82 16.66
C ARG A 145 0.34 -1.70 15.85
N TYR A 146 1.06 -1.12 14.90
CA TYR A 146 0.58 0.01 14.10
C TYR A 146 0.77 -0.21 12.60
N VAL A 147 -0.22 0.24 11.82
CA VAL A 147 -0.17 0.19 10.35
C VAL A 147 -0.43 1.59 9.80
N PRO A 148 0.58 2.26 9.23
CA PRO A 148 0.42 3.57 8.59
C PRO A 148 -0.42 3.42 7.32
N VAL A 149 -1.62 3.99 7.34
CA VAL A 149 -2.57 3.91 6.23
C VAL A 149 -3.28 5.24 5.98
N GLY A 150 -3.75 5.42 4.74
CA GLY A 150 -4.73 6.46 4.42
C GLY A 150 -6.12 6.10 4.96
N GLU A 151 -7.00 7.08 5.03
CA GLU A 151 -8.37 6.88 5.52
C GLU A 151 -9.14 5.84 4.70
N ASP A 152 -8.87 5.74 3.40
CA ASP A 152 -9.43 4.75 2.48
C ASP A 152 -9.08 3.29 2.83
N GLN A 153 -8.04 3.07 3.64
CA GLN A 153 -7.61 1.75 4.09
C GLN A 153 -8.07 1.41 5.53
N ARG A 154 -8.74 2.32 6.21
CA ARG A 154 -9.25 2.09 7.58
C ARG A 154 -10.08 0.82 7.69
N GLN A 155 -11.00 0.60 6.74
CA GLN A 155 -11.87 -0.57 6.72
C GLN A 155 -11.08 -1.90 6.66
N HIS A 156 -9.93 -1.93 6.00
CA HIS A 156 -9.08 -3.12 5.96
C HIS A 156 -8.43 -3.41 7.31
N ILE A 157 -8.02 -2.38 8.04
CA ILE A 157 -7.45 -2.56 9.38
C ILE A 157 -8.54 -2.99 10.37
N GLU A 158 -9.75 -2.45 10.25
CA GLU A 158 -10.90 -2.90 11.05
C GLU A 158 -11.22 -4.37 10.79
N LEU A 159 -11.26 -4.81 9.53
CA LEU A 159 -11.43 -6.22 9.18
C LEU A 159 -10.29 -7.08 9.75
N THR A 160 -9.03 -6.63 9.66
CA THR A 160 -7.88 -7.34 10.24
C THR A 160 -8.04 -7.52 11.75
N ARG A 161 -8.53 -6.50 12.45
CA ARG A 161 -8.82 -6.56 13.91
C ARG A 161 -9.94 -7.56 14.21
N ASP A 162 -11.02 -7.54 13.44
CA ASP A 162 -12.15 -8.48 13.60
C ASP A 162 -11.68 -9.93 13.42
N ILE A 163 -10.83 -10.19 12.42
CA ILE A 163 -10.22 -11.50 12.17
C ILE A 163 -9.37 -11.92 13.39
N ALA A 164 -8.47 -11.04 13.84
CA ALA A 164 -7.62 -11.31 14.98
C ALA A 164 -8.41 -11.59 16.26
N GLN A 165 -9.45 -10.78 16.54
CA GLN A 165 -10.34 -10.99 17.69
C GLN A 165 -11.06 -12.35 17.61
N ARG A 166 -11.56 -12.71 16.43
CA ARG A 166 -12.25 -14.00 16.22
C ARG A 166 -11.33 -15.19 16.47
N ILE A 167 -10.08 -15.11 16.00
CA ILE A 167 -9.07 -16.15 16.24
C ILE A 167 -8.71 -16.20 17.73
N ASN A 168 -8.45 -15.05 18.35
CA ASN A 168 -8.08 -14.96 19.76
C ASN A 168 -9.20 -15.50 20.67
N GLN A 169 -10.47 -15.22 20.37
CA GLN A 169 -11.60 -15.77 21.12
C GLN A 169 -11.68 -17.29 21.06
N ARG A 170 -11.20 -17.90 19.97
CA ARG A 170 -11.30 -19.35 19.76
C ARG A 170 -10.07 -20.11 20.26
N PHE A 171 -8.89 -19.52 20.15
CA PHE A 171 -7.61 -20.22 20.35
C PHE A 171 -6.73 -19.59 21.45
N GLY A 172 -7.20 -18.55 22.14
CA GLY A 172 -6.41 -17.76 23.09
C GLY A 172 -5.69 -16.59 22.39
N ASP A 173 -4.85 -15.88 23.12
CA ASP A 173 -4.16 -14.69 22.64
C ASP A 173 -3.06 -15.02 21.60
N VAL A 174 -3.49 -15.33 20.38
CA VAL A 174 -2.60 -15.69 19.25
C VAL A 174 -2.05 -14.45 18.56
N PHE A 175 -2.90 -13.44 18.34
CA PHE A 175 -2.53 -12.26 17.56
C PHE A 175 -2.61 -10.97 18.35
N THR A 176 -1.63 -10.08 18.13
CA THR A 176 -1.70 -8.68 18.54
C THR A 176 -2.75 -7.94 17.71
N LEU A 177 -3.62 -7.15 18.35
CA LEU A 177 -4.63 -6.36 17.64
C LEU A 177 -3.98 -5.09 17.05
N PRO A 178 -3.89 -4.96 15.72
CA PRO A 178 -3.27 -3.80 15.09
C PRO A 178 -4.14 -2.55 15.19
N GLU A 179 -3.51 -1.38 15.18
CA GLU A 179 -4.18 -0.09 15.14
C GLU A 179 -3.81 0.69 13.87
N PRO A 180 -4.77 1.34 13.20
CA PRO A 180 -4.46 2.21 12.07
C PRO A 180 -3.72 3.46 12.57
N MET A 181 -2.61 3.78 11.93
CA MET A 181 -1.88 5.03 12.13
C MET A 181 -2.25 5.98 10.99
N ILE A 182 -3.35 6.72 11.17
CA ILE A 182 -3.79 7.68 10.17
C ILE A 182 -2.87 8.89 10.18
N GLN A 183 -2.24 9.16 9.05
CA GLN A 183 -1.35 10.30 8.92
C GLN A 183 -2.16 11.57 8.67
N THR A 184 -2.27 12.43 9.68
CA THR A 184 -2.98 13.71 9.63
C THR A 184 -2.27 14.78 8.79
N ALA A 185 -0.99 14.62 8.51
CA ALA A 185 -0.13 15.62 7.86
C ALA A 185 0.47 15.15 6.54
N GLY A 186 -0.23 14.38 5.76
CA GLY A 186 0.10 14.20 4.35
C GLY A 186 -0.84 15.06 3.54
N ALA A 187 -0.44 16.25 3.14
CA ALA A 187 -1.22 17.01 2.19
C ALA A 187 -1.60 16.07 1.04
N ARG A 188 -2.89 15.92 0.79
CA ARG A 188 -3.40 15.16 -0.35
C ARG A 188 -2.82 15.83 -1.59
N ILE A 189 -1.78 15.25 -2.16
CA ILE A 189 -1.13 15.81 -3.34
C ILE A 189 -2.08 15.66 -4.52
N MET A 190 -2.42 16.78 -5.12
CA MET A 190 -3.35 16.84 -6.24
C MET A 190 -2.59 16.72 -7.56
N GLY A 191 -3.31 16.38 -8.63
CA GLY A 191 -2.76 16.35 -9.98
C GLY A 191 -2.27 17.74 -10.42
N LEU A 192 -1.26 17.79 -11.26
CA LEU A 192 -0.76 19.06 -11.78
C LEU A 192 -1.71 19.69 -12.80
N ASP A 193 -2.42 18.86 -13.54
CA ASP A 193 -3.41 19.24 -14.56
C ASP A 193 -4.79 19.49 -13.95
N ASP A 194 -5.09 18.82 -12.82
CA ASP A 194 -6.39 18.93 -12.15
C ASP A 194 -6.23 19.00 -10.62
N PRO A 195 -6.35 20.22 -10.03
CA PRO A 195 -6.20 20.41 -8.60
C PRO A 195 -7.35 19.85 -7.76
N GLU A 196 -8.43 19.37 -8.37
CA GLU A 196 -9.55 18.72 -7.67
C GLU A 196 -9.36 17.20 -7.59
N LYS A 197 -8.51 16.63 -8.46
CA LYS A 197 -8.24 15.19 -8.49
C LYS A 197 -6.92 14.87 -7.79
N LYS A 198 -6.94 13.83 -6.96
CA LYS A 198 -5.73 13.32 -6.30
C LYS A 198 -4.75 12.81 -7.37
N MET A 199 -3.46 13.18 -7.21
CA MET A 199 -2.38 12.60 -8.02
C MET A 199 -2.43 11.07 -7.95
N SER A 200 -2.54 10.42 -9.10
CA SER A 200 -2.68 8.96 -9.19
C SER A 200 -1.99 8.40 -10.44
N LYS A 201 -1.60 7.12 -10.38
CA LYS A 201 -0.97 6.42 -11.49
C LYS A 201 -1.93 6.21 -12.66
N SER A 202 -3.18 5.86 -12.39
CA SER A 202 -4.19 5.60 -13.41
C SER A 202 -4.46 6.84 -14.25
N LEU A 203 -4.70 8.00 -13.62
CA LEU A 203 -4.91 9.26 -14.34
C LEU A 203 -3.65 9.72 -15.07
N ALA A 204 -2.45 9.44 -14.57
CA ALA A 204 -1.20 9.76 -15.26
C ALA A 204 -0.98 8.93 -16.54
N GLY A 205 -1.60 7.75 -16.66
CA GLY A 205 -1.61 6.96 -17.90
C GLY A 205 -2.43 7.63 -19.00
N ASP A 206 -3.56 8.23 -18.63
CA ASP A 206 -4.46 8.92 -19.57
C ASP A 206 -4.01 10.35 -19.86
N THR A 207 -3.38 11.01 -18.88
CA THR A 207 -2.96 12.42 -18.98
C THR A 207 -1.49 12.58 -18.55
N PRO A 208 -0.53 12.64 -19.48
CA PRO A 208 0.92 12.64 -19.20
C PRO A 208 1.42 13.75 -18.26
N GLY A 209 0.66 14.82 -18.04
CA GLY A 209 0.98 15.90 -17.12
C GLY A 209 0.47 15.72 -15.69
N HIS A 210 -0.36 14.71 -15.41
CA HIS A 210 -1.09 14.58 -14.15
C HIS A 210 -0.18 14.34 -12.94
N ALA A 211 0.86 13.50 -13.06
CA ALA A 211 1.73 13.11 -11.95
C ALA A 211 3.21 13.25 -12.27
N ILE A 212 3.98 13.63 -11.26
CA ILE A 212 5.45 13.56 -11.27
C ILE A 212 5.85 12.21 -10.66
N PHE A 213 6.57 11.41 -11.43
CA PHE A 213 7.17 10.19 -10.92
C PHE A 213 8.56 10.45 -10.32
N LEU A 214 8.95 9.66 -9.33
CA LEU A 214 10.23 9.86 -8.61
C LEU A 214 11.45 9.64 -9.50
N LEU A 215 11.30 8.86 -10.56
CA LEU A 215 12.36 8.58 -11.52
C LEU A 215 12.22 9.39 -12.81
N ASP A 216 11.33 10.39 -12.87
CA ASP A 216 11.25 11.29 -14.02
C ASP A 216 12.55 12.10 -14.16
N PRO A 217 13.13 12.18 -15.36
CA PRO A 217 14.25 13.09 -15.64
C PRO A 217 13.87 14.56 -15.41
N PRO A 218 14.84 15.44 -15.08
CA PRO A 218 14.57 16.84 -14.77
C PRO A 218 13.84 17.64 -15.88
N ASP A 219 14.11 17.32 -17.14
CA ASP A 219 13.45 17.93 -18.29
C ASP A 219 11.98 17.51 -18.40
N VAL A 220 11.67 16.23 -18.12
CA VAL A 220 10.30 15.71 -18.05
C VAL A 220 9.53 16.37 -16.89
N ILE A 221 10.15 16.54 -15.73
CA ILE A 221 9.55 17.24 -14.59
C ILE A 221 9.20 18.68 -14.97
N ARG A 222 10.14 19.43 -15.60
CA ARG A 222 9.89 20.81 -16.05
C ARG A 222 8.70 20.87 -17.00
N LYS A 223 8.66 20.00 -18.00
CA LYS A 223 7.56 19.94 -18.97
C LYS A 223 6.20 19.68 -18.30
N LYS A 224 6.14 18.79 -17.32
CA LYS A 224 4.92 18.52 -16.57
C LYS A 224 4.43 19.74 -15.78
N PHE A 225 5.32 20.51 -15.18
CA PHE A 225 4.98 21.78 -14.53
C PHE A 225 4.46 22.84 -15.50
N GLU A 226 5.02 22.92 -16.72
CA GLU A 226 4.53 23.84 -17.75
C GLU A 226 3.09 23.50 -18.18
N ILE A 227 2.79 22.22 -18.38
CA ILE A 227 1.43 21.73 -18.68
C ILE A 227 0.47 22.10 -17.55
N GLY A 228 0.83 21.85 -16.30
CA GLY A 228 0.00 22.18 -15.14
C GLY A 228 -0.27 23.68 -15.01
N ARG A 229 0.71 24.53 -15.30
CA ARG A 229 0.53 26.00 -15.31
C ARG A 229 -0.41 26.48 -16.43
N ALA A 230 -0.37 25.86 -17.61
CA ALA A 230 -1.27 26.17 -18.70
C ALA A 230 -2.72 25.79 -18.33
N SER A 231 -2.94 24.60 -17.82
CA SER A 231 -4.29 24.13 -17.38
C SER A 231 -4.88 25.01 -16.28
N CYS A 232 -4.07 25.51 -15.36
CA CYS A 232 -4.53 26.46 -14.33
C CYS A 232 -4.94 27.81 -14.90
N ARG A 233 -4.25 28.30 -15.95
CA ARG A 233 -4.59 29.59 -16.58
C ARG A 233 -5.89 29.57 -17.37
N GLU A 234 -6.15 28.45 -18.07
CA GLU A 234 -7.40 28.28 -18.84
C GLU A 234 -8.66 28.20 -17.99
N ARG A 235 -8.52 27.81 -16.71
CA ARG A 235 -9.67 27.72 -15.76
C ARG A 235 -9.97 29.04 -15.05
N VAL A 236 -9.08 30.03 -15.11
CA VAL A 236 -9.24 31.33 -14.43
C VAL A 236 -9.69 32.42 -15.43
N SER A 237 -9.72 32.12 -16.71
CA SER A 237 -10.25 32.97 -17.78
C SER A 237 -11.67 32.58 -18.17
#